data_67e9124f1a1f19d5c02e8198498dee1b
#
_entry.id   67e9124f1a1f19d5c02e8198498dee1b
#
_cell.length_a   1.000
_cell.length_b   1.000
_cell.length_c   1.000
_cell.angle_alpha   90.00
_cell.angle_beta   90.00
_cell.angle_gamma   90.00
#
_symmetry.space_group_name_H-M   'P 1'
#
loop_
_entity.id
_entity.type
_entity.pdbx_description
1 polymer ?
#
loop_
_entity_poly.entity_id
_entity_poly.type
_entity_poly.pdbx_seq_one_letter_code
_entity_poly.pdbx_strand_id
1 'polypeptide(L)' 'MTVEHRRMQHNSDFYREEAAKYRELAEMAKDAATKQELLELAAACEGIADQIDDLRSSG' A
#
# COMPACT_ATOMS: atom_id res chain seq x y z
N MET A 1 -20.45 14.26 -3.06
CA MET A 1 -19.87 15.09 -2.76
C MET A 1 -18.60 15.06 -2.19
N THR A 2 -18.38 14.88 -1.10
CA THR A 2 -17.11 14.96 -0.48
C THR A 2 -16.31 13.69 -0.59
N VAL A 3 -16.87 12.68 -1.16
CA VAL A 3 -16.19 11.41 -1.27
C VAL A 3 -14.96 11.51 -2.16
N GLU A 4 -15.10 12.18 -3.28
CA GLU A 4 -13.97 12.33 -4.17
C GLU A 4 -12.87 13.10 -3.54
N HIS A 5 -13.23 14.14 -2.83
CA HIS A 5 -12.27 14.96 -2.14
C HIS A 5 -11.48 14.13 -1.16
N ARG A 6 -12.16 13.30 -0.42
CA ARG A 6 -11.53 12.49 0.57
C ARG A 6 -10.58 11.49 -0.06
N ARG A 7 -10.99 10.94 -1.19
CA ARG A 7 -10.17 9.97 -1.87
C ARG A 7 -8.86 10.56 -2.30
N MET A 8 -8.88 11.78 -2.79
CA MET A 8 -7.66 12.40 -3.22
C MET A 8 -6.74 12.70 -2.07
N GLN A 9 -7.29 13.02 -0.92
CA GLN A 9 -6.47 13.34 0.21
C GLN A 9 -5.81 12.12 0.82
N HIS A 10 -6.36 10.94 0.56
CA HIS A 10 -5.89 9.73 1.22
C HIS A 10 -5.30 8.72 0.27
N ASN A 11 -4.58 9.20 -0.73
CA ASN A 11 -3.94 8.29 -1.65
C ASN A 11 -2.95 7.38 -0.95
N SER A 12 -2.17 7.92 -0.03
CA SER A 12 -1.21 7.09 0.66
C SER A 12 -1.91 6.05 1.52
N ASP A 13 -3.07 6.39 2.07
CA ASP A 13 -3.84 5.43 2.84
C ASP A 13 -4.28 4.25 1.98
N PHE A 14 -4.66 4.55 0.74
CA PHE A 14 -5.06 3.49 -0.17
C PHE A 14 -3.93 2.49 -0.36
N TYR A 15 -2.73 2.99 -0.60
CA TYR A 15 -1.60 2.10 -0.82
C TYR A 15 -1.21 1.35 0.43
N ARG A 16 -1.37 1.97 1.59
CA ARG A 16 -1.07 1.27 2.84
C ARG A 16 -2.07 0.15 3.09
N GLU A 17 -3.33 0.36 2.73
CA GLU A 17 -4.31 -0.68 2.87
C GLU A 17 -4.03 -1.83 1.91
N GLU A 18 -3.59 -1.51 0.70
CA GLU A 18 -3.23 -2.56 -0.23
C GLU A 18 -2.05 -3.36 0.29
N ALA A 19 -1.08 -2.68 0.88
CA ALA A 19 0.07 -3.37 1.45
C ALA A 19 -0.37 -4.34 2.55
N ALA A 20 -1.31 -3.92 3.38
CA ALA A 20 -1.79 -4.78 4.45
C ALA A 20 -2.46 -6.02 3.88
N LYS A 21 -3.23 -5.85 2.81
CA LYS A 21 -3.89 -6.97 2.18
C LYS A 21 -2.88 -7.96 1.62
N TYR A 22 -1.84 -7.44 0.98
CA TYR A 22 -0.82 -8.33 0.43
C TYR A 22 -0.10 -9.08 1.54
N ARG A 23 0.12 -8.44 2.67
CA ARG A 23 0.74 -9.15 3.79
C ARG A 23 -0.14 -10.26 4.32
N GLU A 24 -1.44 -10.01 4.39
CA GLU A 24 -2.35 -11.05 4.82
C GLU A 24 -2.36 -12.21 3.86
N LEU A 25 -2.35 -11.92 2.57
CA LEU A 25 -2.30 -12.97 1.57
C LEU A 25 -1.00 -13.74 1.68
N ALA A 26 0.09 -13.05 1.98
CA ALA A 26 1.38 -13.72 2.13
C ALA A 26 1.34 -14.72 3.26
N GLU A 27 0.65 -14.38 4.34
CA GLU A 27 0.56 -15.29 5.47
C GLU A 27 -0.21 -16.54 5.11
N MET A 28 -1.14 -16.42 4.17
CA MET A 28 -1.91 -17.57 3.76
C MET A 28 -1.25 -18.36 2.66
N ALA A 29 -0.24 -17.81 2.02
CA ALA A 29 0.42 -18.50 0.92
C ALA A 29 1.09 -19.76 1.42
N LYS A 30 1.00 -20.81 0.62
CA LYS A 30 1.53 -22.07 1.04
C LYS A 30 2.95 -22.33 0.59
N ASP A 31 3.38 -21.66 -0.46
CA ASP A 31 4.75 -21.82 -0.90
C ASP A 31 5.54 -20.54 -0.71
N ALA A 32 6.84 -20.71 -0.54
CA ALA A 32 7.70 -19.59 -0.21
C ALA A 32 7.79 -18.57 -1.34
N ALA A 33 7.76 -19.05 -2.59
CA ALA A 33 7.89 -18.13 -3.71
C ALA A 33 6.71 -17.16 -3.79
N THR A 34 5.50 -17.69 -3.63
CA THR A 34 4.32 -16.84 -3.64
C THR A 34 4.33 -15.88 -2.48
N LYS A 35 4.72 -16.36 -1.31
CA LYS A 35 4.78 -15.52 -0.13
C LYS A 35 5.74 -14.37 -0.36
N GLN A 36 6.90 -14.67 -0.93
CA GLN A 36 7.90 -13.65 -1.18
C GLN A 36 7.39 -12.59 -2.15
N GLU A 37 6.71 -13.02 -3.21
CA GLU A 37 6.18 -12.07 -4.17
C GLU A 37 5.16 -11.16 -3.54
N LEU A 38 4.30 -11.70 -2.69
CA LEU A 38 3.28 -10.89 -2.04
C LEU A 38 3.91 -9.89 -1.08
N LEU A 39 4.95 -10.31 -0.37
CA LEU A 39 5.64 -9.38 0.52
C LEU A 39 6.33 -8.27 -0.25
N GLU A 40 6.86 -8.58 -1.42
CA GLU A 40 7.48 -7.57 -2.25
C GLU A 40 6.46 -6.57 -2.76
N LEU A 41 5.27 -7.05 -3.12
CA LEU A 41 4.21 -6.15 -3.53
C LEU A 41 3.79 -5.24 -2.39
N ALA A 42 3.71 -5.80 -1.18
CA ALA A 42 3.37 -4.98 -0.03
C ALA A 42 4.41 -3.91 0.21
N ALA A 43 5.68 -4.26 0.07
CA ALA A 43 6.75 -3.29 0.25
C ALA A 43 6.69 -2.19 -0.80
N ALA A 44 6.37 -2.56 -2.03
CA ALA A 44 6.25 -1.58 -3.10
C ALA A 44 5.11 -0.60 -2.82
N CYS A 45 3.99 -1.11 -2.33
CA CYS A 45 2.87 -0.25 -2.02
C CYS A 45 3.22 0.72 -0.90
N GLU A 46 3.95 0.24 0.11
CA GLU A 46 4.36 1.12 1.19
C GLU A 46 5.33 2.18 0.71
N GLY A 47 6.21 1.81 -0.20
CA GLY A 47 7.13 2.78 -0.77
C GLY A 47 6.41 3.88 -1.52
N ILE A 48 5.38 3.52 -2.28
CA ILE A 48 4.58 4.51 -2.99
C ILE A 48 3.88 5.42 -2.00
N ALA A 49 3.32 4.84 -0.93
CA ALA A 49 2.64 5.64 0.07
C ALA A 49 3.59 6.64 0.71
N ASP A 50 4.81 6.20 1.00
CA ASP A 50 5.80 7.09 1.59
C ASP A 50 6.15 8.22 0.65
N GLN A 51 6.28 7.94 -0.64
CA GLN A 51 6.57 8.98 -1.61
C GLN A 51 5.47 9.99 -1.70
N ILE A 52 4.23 9.54 -1.65
CA ILE A 52 3.10 10.45 -1.69
C ILE A 52 3.13 11.37 -0.47
N ASP A 53 3.40 10.80 0.70
CA ASP A 53 3.47 11.58 1.92
C ASP A 53 4.62 12.58 1.87
N ASP A 54 5.76 12.17 1.32
CA ASP A 54 6.90 13.07 1.20
C ASP A 54 6.57 14.26 0.32
N LEU A 55 5.93 14.01 -0.81
CA LEU A 55 5.57 15.09 -1.71
C LEU A 55 4.63 16.07 -1.05
N ARG A 56 3.70 15.56 -0.28
CA ARG A 56 2.75 16.44 0.39
C ARG A 56 3.42 17.20 1.51
N SER A 57 4.35 16.58 2.20
CA SER A 57 5.03 17.26 3.29
C SER A 57 5.94 18.36 2.83
N SER A 58 6.61 18.14 1.72
CA SER A 58 7.56 19.14 1.26
C SER A 58 6.88 20.30 0.57
N GLY A 59 5.66 20.13 0.18
CA GLY A 59 4.94 21.22 -0.44
C GLY A 59 4.38 22.16 0.55
#